data_daf628d74dff41492b1341c3dfeae30e
#
_entry.id   daf628d74dff41492b1341c3dfeae30e
#
_cell.length_a   1.000
_cell.length_b   1.000
_cell.length_c   1.000
_cell.angle_alpha   90.00
_cell.angle_beta   90.00
_cell.angle_gamma   90.00
#
_symmetry.space_group_name_H-M   'P 1'
#
loop_
_entity.id
_entity.type
_entity.pdbx_description
1 polymer ?
#
loop_
_entity_poly.entity_id
_entity_poly.type
_entity_poly.pdbx_seq_one_letter_code
_entity_poly.pdbx_strand_id
1 'polypeptide(L)'
;QAEDAWGDGKIRSVLVMHDGGEEPFVEVQRVRGDKVRVFDAQTLRFHANTGKPLPPEPQDSAVVKTHQTLLALHEGRFAEPWLRWLYFFAGLLGAGMIGTGLVMWTVKRRKNHDATGGHFGLRLVEALNVATIVGLPVGVAAYFWANRLLPVEMAERANWEANFLFLIWGEALLYAFFRDIRRAWVELLWLACAAFTLLPVVNALTTDKHLGVTLPAGDWALAGFDLTMLGLGLIFGYMAVKVKRVWLKKAAQQTQARNPSVLEQVTE
;
A
#
# COMPACT_ATOMS: atom_id res chain seq x y z
N GLN A 1 -1.33 26.01 -29.98
CA GLN A 1 0.12 25.75 -30.11
C GLN A 1 0.57 24.60 -29.23
N ALA A 2 0.26 24.58 -27.91
CA ALA A 2 0.63 23.45 -27.03
C ALA A 2 -0.17 22.19 -27.38
N GLU A 3 -1.47 22.31 -27.69
CA GLU A 3 -2.31 21.22 -28.16
C GLU A 3 -1.91 20.73 -29.54
N ASP A 4 -1.47 21.61 -30.42
CA ASP A 4 -0.92 21.23 -31.75
C ASP A 4 0.36 20.40 -31.61
N ALA A 5 1.17 20.67 -30.58
CA ALA A 5 2.43 19.95 -30.32
C ALA A 5 2.22 18.61 -29.60
N TRP A 6 1.24 18.52 -28.72
CA TRP A 6 1.05 17.36 -27.82
C TRP A 6 -0.24 16.57 -28.04
N GLY A 7 -1.21 17.13 -28.76
CA GLY A 7 -2.57 16.62 -28.92
C GLY A 7 -3.54 17.11 -27.84
N ASP A 8 -4.82 16.99 -28.13
CA ASP A 8 -5.90 17.43 -27.23
C ASP A 8 -5.89 16.71 -25.88
N GLY A 9 -6.19 17.45 -24.82
CA GLY A 9 -6.29 16.93 -23.46
C GLY A 9 -4.94 16.52 -22.83
N LYS A 10 -3.82 16.91 -23.43
CA LYS A 10 -2.47 16.61 -22.91
C LYS A 10 -1.88 17.73 -22.07
N ILE A 11 -2.57 18.81 -21.86
CA ILE A 11 -2.15 19.91 -20.99
C ILE A 11 -2.57 19.59 -19.54
N ARG A 12 -1.61 19.62 -18.64
CA ARG A 12 -1.81 19.43 -17.19
C ARG A 12 -2.12 20.74 -16.48
N SER A 13 -1.31 21.77 -16.75
CA SER A 13 -1.41 23.07 -16.12
C SER A 13 -0.81 24.14 -16.99
N VAL A 14 -1.32 25.35 -16.84
CA VAL A 14 -0.79 26.55 -17.44
C VAL A 14 -0.41 27.48 -16.28
N LEU A 15 0.84 27.86 -16.20
CA LEU A 15 1.40 28.70 -15.15
C LEU A 15 1.83 30.01 -15.76
N VAL A 16 1.41 31.13 -15.20
CA VAL A 16 1.92 32.45 -15.55
C VAL A 16 3.04 32.78 -14.58
N MET A 17 4.25 32.87 -15.11
CA MET A 17 5.44 33.16 -14.34
C MET A 17 5.82 34.62 -14.52
N HIS A 18 6.05 35.29 -13.40
CA HIS A 18 6.54 36.66 -13.35
C HIS A 18 7.77 36.67 -12.45
N ASP A 19 8.94 36.57 -13.06
CA ASP A 19 10.19 36.62 -12.32
C ASP A 19 10.67 38.08 -12.30
N GLY A 20 10.79 38.65 -11.11
CA GLY A 20 10.92 40.09 -10.80
C GLY A 20 11.97 40.92 -11.55
N GLY A 21 12.45 40.48 -12.70
CA GLY A 21 13.39 41.17 -13.59
C GLY A 21 13.34 40.72 -15.03
N GLU A 22 12.63 39.65 -15.37
CA GLU A 22 12.47 39.14 -16.73
C GLU A 22 11.07 39.41 -17.27
N GLU A 23 10.93 39.41 -18.61
CA GLU A 23 9.60 39.55 -19.22
C GLU A 23 8.68 38.37 -18.81
N PRO A 24 7.42 38.64 -18.47
CA PRO A 24 6.50 37.59 -18.03
C PRO A 24 6.33 36.54 -19.12
N PHE A 25 6.36 35.28 -18.73
CA PHE A 25 6.15 34.14 -19.63
C PHE A 25 5.06 33.18 -19.11
N VAL A 26 4.45 32.48 -20.04
CA VAL A 26 3.47 31.41 -19.75
C VAL A 26 4.16 30.07 -19.94
N GLU A 27 4.19 29.27 -18.89
CA GLU A 27 4.68 27.90 -18.92
C GLU A 27 3.49 26.93 -19.01
N VAL A 28 3.46 26.13 -20.06
CA VAL A 28 2.47 25.07 -20.26
C VAL A 28 3.13 23.74 -19.96
N GLN A 29 2.57 23.03 -18.99
CA GLN A 29 3.07 21.72 -18.56
C GLN A 29 2.23 20.59 -19.14
N ARG A 30 2.90 19.58 -19.67
CA ARG A 30 2.26 18.38 -20.19
C ARG A 30 1.81 17.43 -19.08
N VAL A 31 0.76 16.64 -19.34
CA VAL A 31 0.36 15.51 -18.49
C VAL A 31 1.52 14.51 -18.40
N ARG A 32 1.98 14.26 -17.19
CA ARG A 32 3.07 13.28 -16.96
C ARG A 32 2.56 11.86 -17.14
N GLY A 33 3.40 11.01 -17.73
CA GLY A 33 3.22 9.56 -17.70
C GLY A 33 2.37 8.98 -18.81
N ASP A 34 1.99 9.76 -19.83
CA ASP A 34 1.31 9.24 -21.00
C ASP A 34 2.24 8.48 -21.98
N LYS A 35 3.56 8.58 -21.78
CA LYS A 35 4.59 7.88 -22.55
C LYS A 35 5.74 7.42 -21.65
N VAL A 36 6.37 6.29 -22.01
CA VAL A 36 7.58 5.77 -21.33
C VAL A 36 8.81 6.65 -21.60
N ARG A 37 8.90 7.22 -22.81
CA ARG A 37 10.01 8.07 -23.19
C ARG A 37 9.71 9.53 -22.84
N VAL A 38 10.49 10.08 -21.94
CA VAL A 38 10.44 11.48 -21.52
C VAL A 38 11.47 12.29 -22.33
N PHE A 39 11.58 12.03 -23.65
CA PHE A 39 12.51 12.76 -24.53
C PHE A 39 11.90 14.01 -25.14
N ASP A 40 10.58 14.14 -25.08
CA ASP A 40 9.86 15.30 -25.57
C ASP A 40 9.79 16.36 -24.47
N ALA A 41 9.81 17.65 -24.86
CA ALA A 41 9.67 18.76 -23.94
C ALA A 41 8.42 18.56 -23.06
N GLN A 42 8.61 18.48 -21.75
CA GLN A 42 7.53 18.37 -20.75
C GLN A 42 6.89 19.72 -20.48
N THR A 43 7.57 20.79 -20.86
CA THR A 43 7.15 22.18 -20.69
C THR A 43 7.38 22.93 -21.99
N LEU A 44 6.41 23.75 -22.37
CA LEU A 44 6.54 24.74 -23.43
C LEU A 44 6.40 26.11 -22.79
N ARG A 45 7.24 27.04 -23.21
CA ARG A 45 7.23 28.42 -22.73
C ARG A 45 6.85 29.37 -23.83
N PHE A 46 6.05 30.34 -23.51
CA PHE A 46 5.58 31.37 -24.44
C PHE A 46 5.71 32.74 -23.76
N HIS A 47 6.11 33.76 -24.49
CA HIS A 47 6.02 35.14 -24.06
C HIS A 47 4.58 35.49 -23.68
N ALA A 48 4.34 36.00 -22.47
CA ALA A 48 2.98 36.27 -22.00
C ALA A 48 2.25 37.33 -22.86
N ASN A 49 2.97 38.32 -23.35
CA ASN A 49 2.38 39.45 -24.10
C ASN A 49 2.24 39.15 -25.60
N THR A 50 3.11 38.33 -26.16
CA THR A 50 3.18 38.13 -27.63
C THR A 50 2.74 36.72 -28.07
N GLY A 51 2.66 35.79 -27.14
CA GLY A 51 2.39 34.37 -27.43
C GLY A 51 3.47 33.65 -28.26
N LYS A 52 4.60 34.29 -28.49
CA LYS A 52 5.74 33.69 -29.22
C LYS A 52 6.40 32.60 -28.38
N PRO A 53 6.73 31.45 -28.98
CA PRO A 53 7.43 30.39 -28.24
C PRO A 53 8.83 30.86 -27.83
N LEU A 54 9.18 30.58 -26.59
CA LEU A 54 10.52 30.77 -26.05
C LEU A 54 11.36 29.51 -26.31
N PRO A 55 12.69 29.63 -26.37
CA PRO A 55 13.55 28.48 -26.54
C PRO A 55 13.29 27.45 -25.41
N PRO A 56 13.37 26.15 -25.74
CA PRO A 56 13.19 25.11 -24.72
C PRO A 56 14.29 25.23 -23.68
N GLU A 57 13.96 24.84 -22.43
CA GLU A 57 14.98 24.72 -21.40
C GLU A 57 16.12 23.79 -21.83
N PRO A 58 17.33 24.00 -21.27
CA PRO A 58 18.44 23.09 -21.51
C PRO A 58 18.00 21.64 -21.27
N GLN A 59 18.31 20.77 -22.22
CA GLN A 59 17.89 19.37 -22.11
C GLN A 59 18.45 18.76 -20.83
N ASP A 60 17.58 18.08 -20.09
CA ASP A 60 17.93 17.31 -18.90
C ASP A 60 19.19 16.45 -19.14
N SER A 61 20.04 16.36 -18.14
CA SER A 61 21.21 15.48 -18.17
C SER A 61 20.80 14.01 -18.37
N ALA A 62 21.72 13.17 -18.83
CA ALA A 62 21.47 11.74 -18.98
C ALA A 62 20.97 11.09 -17.67
N VAL A 63 21.44 11.59 -16.53
CA VAL A 63 21.02 11.13 -15.20
C VAL A 63 19.53 11.45 -14.95
N VAL A 64 19.10 12.67 -15.25
CA VAL A 64 17.71 13.10 -15.08
C VAL A 64 16.80 12.30 -16.01
N LYS A 65 17.19 12.10 -17.27
CA LYS A 65 16.43 11.27 -18.24
C LYS A 65 16.30 9.83 -17.77
N THR A 66 17.37 9.24 -17.25
CA THR A 66 17.33 7.87 -16.70
C THR A 66 16.39 7.78 -15.50
N HIS A 67 16.50 8.72 -14.55
CA HIS A 67 15.61 8.79 -13.40
C HIS A 67 14.14 8.92 -13.81
N GLN A 68 13.81 9.82 -14.73
CA GLN A 68 12.45 10.00 -15.23
C GLN A 68 11.91 8.75 -15.92
N THR A 69 12.74 8.05 -16.69
CA THR A 69 12.35 6.80 -17.36
C THR A 69 12.07 5.69 -16.34
N LEU A 70 12.94 5.52 -15.34
CA LEU A 70 12.74 4.55 -14.26
C LEU A 70 11.48 4.86 -13.45
N LEU A 71 11.24 6.14 -13.17
CA LEU A 71 10.04 6.59 -12.48
C LEU A 71 8.77 6.31 -13.31
N ALA A 72 8.79 6.60 -14.61
CA ALA A 72 7.67 6.32 -15.50
C ALA A 72 7.35 4.81 -15.57
N LEU A 73 8.39 3.97 -15.66
CA LEU A 73 8.24 2.51 -15.58
C LEU A 73 7.69 2.04 -14.24
N HIS A 74 8.17 2.64 -13.14
CA HIS A 74 7.70 2.29 -11.79
C HIS A 74 6.23 2.68 -11.56
N GLU A 75 5.82 3.87 -12.00
CA GLU A 75 4.44 4.35 -11.86
C GLU A 75 3.47 3.65 -12.81
N GLY A 76 3.93 3.18 -13.98
CA GLY A 76 3.11 2.49 -14.96
C GLY A 76 1.94 3.31 -15.53
N ARG A 77 2.00 4.65 -15.46
CA ARG A 77 0.88 5.53 -15.90
C ARG A 77 0.59 5.44 -17.40
N PHE A 78 1.63 5.15 -18.20
CA PHE A 78 1.52 4.95 -19.65
C PHE A 78 0.81 3.65 -20.02
N ALA A 79 0.64 2.76 -19.03
CA ALA A 79 0.13 1.42 -19.27
C ALA A 79 -1.37 1.44 -19.56
N GLU A 80 -1.76 0.79 -20.62
CA GLU A 80 -3.14 0.46 -20.93
C GLU A 80 -3.75 -0.44 -19.84
N PRO A 81 -5.08 -0.51 -19.68
CA PRO A 81 -5.72 -1.21 -18.57
C PRO A 81 -5.21 -2.64 -18.35
N TRP A 82 -4.98 -3.42 -19.40
CA TRP A 82 -4.46 -4.79 -19.30
C TRP A 82 -3.04 -4.84 -18.75
N LEU A 83 -2.18 -3.88 -19.15
CA LEU A 83 -0.80 -3.79 -18.66
C LEU A 83 -0.76 -3.32 -17.21
N ARG A 84 -1.70 -2.46 -16.77
CA ARG A 84 -1.85 -2.10 -15.35
C ARG A 84 -2.20 -3.30 -14.48
N TRP A 85 -3.05 -4.19 -14.97
CA TRP A 85 -3.34 -5.45 -14.27
C TRP A 85 -2.11 -6.35 -14.16
N LEU A 86 -1.29 -6.42 -15.23
CA LEU A 86 -0.02 -7.16 -15.19
C LEU A 86 0.93 -6.58 -14.13
N TYR A 87 1.09 -5.26 -14.07
CA TYR A 87 1.87 -4.57 -13.03
C TYR A 87 1.34 -4.90 -11.63
N PHE A 88 0.04 -4.84 -11.45
CA PHE A 88 -0.61 -5.16 -10.17
C PHE A 88 -0.31 -6.60 -9.73
N PHE A 89 -0.52 -7.58 -10.58
CA PHE A 89 -0.26 -8.97 -10.24
C PHE A 89 1.22 -9.25 -10.05
N ALA A 90 2.11 -8.66 -10.86
CA ALA A 90 3.56 -8.80 -10.67
C ALA A 90 4.00 -8.22 -9.32
N GLY A 91 3.48 -7.05 -8.93
CA GLY A 91 3.75 -6.45 -7.61
C GLY A 91 3.22 -7.32 -6.46
N LEU A 92 2.00 -7.83 -6.58
CA LEU A 92 1.39 -8.70 -5.57
C LEU A 92 2.16 -10.01 -5.40
N LEU A 93 2.56 -10.65 -6.50
CA LEU A 93 3.36 -11.88 -6.48
C LEU A 93 4.76 -11.61 -5.90
N GLY A 94 5.39 -10.49 -6.27
CA GLY A 94 6.68 -10.07 -5.71
C GLY A 94 6.60 -9.85 -4.19
N ALA A 95 5.60 -9.13 -3.72
CA ALA A 95 5.36 -8.92 -2.30
C ALA A 95 5.09 -10.25 -1.56
N GLY A 96 4.29 -11.14 -2.16
CA GLY A 96 4.04 -12.47 -1.64
C GLY A 96 5.30 -13.33 -1.55
N MET A 97 6.17 -13.28 -2.56
CA MET A 97 7.46 -13.98 -2.56
C MET A 97 8.38 -13.48 -1.46
N ILE A 98 8.51 -12.15 -1.30
CA ILE A 98 9.32 -11.55 -0.23
C ILE A 98 8.75 -11.92 1.14
N GLY A 99 7.44 -11.75 1.35
CA GLY A 99 6.80 -12.05 2.63
C GLY A 99 6.93 -13.52 3.03
N THR A 100 6.71 -14.45 2.09
CA THR A 100 6.89 -15.88 2.36
C THR A 100 8.35 -16.23 2.62
N GLY A 101 9.29 -15.63 1.89
CA GLY A 101 10.73 -15.81 2.11
C GLY A 101 11.15 -15.37 3.52
N LEU A 102 10.70 -14.21 3.97
CA LEU A 102 10.97 -13.68 5.33
C LEU A 102 10.42 -14.60 6.42
N VAL A 103 9.19 -15.09 6.26
CA VAL A 103 8.58 -16.04 7.21
C VAL A 103 9.36 -17.36 7.24
N MET A 104 9.71 -17.91 6.09
CA MET A 104 10.49 -19.14 6.01
C MET A 104 11.88 -18.98 6.63
N TRP A 105 12.55 -17.88 6.39
CA TRP A 105 13.85 -17.57 6.97
C TRP A 105 13.78 -17.52 8.50
N THR A 106 12.81 -16.82 9.08
CA THR A 106 12.64 -16.73 10.53
C THR A 106 12.31 -18.08 11.15
N VAL A 107 11.44 -18.87 10.54
CA VAL A 107 11.11 -20.23 11.01
C VAL A 107 12.34 -21.13 11.04
N LYS A 108 13.19 -21.09 10.00
CA LYS A 108 14.45 -21.86 9.97
C LYS A 108 15.41 -21.39 11.03
N ARG A 109 15.56 -20.07 11.20
CA ARG A 109 16.49 -19.48 12.17
C ARG A 109 16.07 -19.78 13.61
N ARG A 110 14.78 -19.75 13.91
CA ARG A 110 14.23 -20.09 15.24
C ARG A 110 14.65 -21.50 15.67
N LYS A 111 14.52 -22.50 14.79
CA LYS A 111 14.92 -23.88 15.11
C LYS A 111 16.38 -24.01 15.52
N ASN A 112 17.26 -23.20 14.94
CA ASN A 112 18.68 -23.21 15.26
C ASN A 112 19.00 -22.46 16.56
N HIS A 113 18.16 -21.50 16.96
CA HIS A 113 18.40 -20.66 18.15
C HIS A 113 17.71 -21.16 19.42
N ASP A 114 16.70 -22.02 19.32
CA ASP A 114 16.09 -22.69 20.49
C ASP A 114 17.15 -23.49 21.30
N ALA A 115 18.30 -23.81 20.68
CA ALA A 115 19.43 -24.48 21.31
C ALA A 115 20.42 -23.53 22.01
N THR A 116 20.39 -22.21 21.77
CA THR A 116 21.44 -21.26 22.21
C THR A 116 20.94 -20.07 23.07
N GLY A 117 19.63 -20.05 23.43
CA GLY A 117 19.05 -18.95 24.20
C GLY A 117 18.61 -17.78 23.31
N GLY A 118 17.47 -17.18 23.66
CA GLY A 118 16.80 -16.17 22.83
C GLY A 118 17.65 -14.92 22.58
N HIS A 119 17.83 -14.58 21.32
CA HIS A 119 18.55 -13.37 20.91
C HIS A 119 17.57 -12.25 20.56
N PHE A 120 17.80 -11.06 21.12
CA PHE A 120 17.07 -9.82 20.81
C PHE A 120 16.91 -9.59 19.30
N GLY A 121 17.98 -9.83 18.52
CA GLY A 121 17.95 -9.63 17.06
C GLY A 121 16.93 -10.51 16.34
N LEU A 122 16.78 -11.79 16.70
CA LEU A 122 15.77 -12.66 16.10
C LEU A 122 14.36 -12.19 16.47
N ARG A 123 14.17 -11.80 17.72
CA ARG A 123 12.88 -11.27 18.20
C ARG A 123 12.48 -10.00 17.46
N LEU A 124 13.43 -9.09 17.25
CA LEU A 124 13.20 -7.87 16.48
C LEU A 124 12.80 -8.18 15.04
N VAL A 125 13.51 -9.10 14.37
CA VAL A 125 13.16 -9.49 12.98
C VAL A 125 11.78 -10.15 12.89
N GLU A 126 11.42 -10.98 13.87
CA GLU A 126 10.08 -11.58 13.92
C GLU A 126 8.99 -10.53 14.12
N ALA A 127 9.21 -9.56 14.99
CA ALA A 127 8.28 -8.45 15.20
C ALA A 127 8.15 -7.58 13.94
N LEU A 128 9.27 -7.26 13.29
CA LEU A 128 9.29 -6.53 12.02
C LEU A 128 8.51 -7.26 10.92
N ASN A 129 8.65 -8.60 10.82
CA ASN A 129 7.90 -9.38 9.84
C ASN A 129 6.39 -9.30 10.09
N VAL A 130 5.95 -9.43 11.33
CA VAL A 130 4.53 -9.30 11.70
C VAL A 130 4.03 -7.89 11.40
N ALA A 131 4.78 -6.88 11.83
CA ALA A 131 4.43 -5.48 11.63
C ALA A 131 4.37 -5.11 10.14
N THR A 132 5.28 -5.63 9.32
CA THR A 132 5.29 -5.33 7.88
C THR A 132 4.21 -6.10 7.12
N ILE A 133 4.05 -7.41 7.38
CA ILE A 133 3.14 -8.26 6.60
C ILE A 133 1.67 -8.03 7.00
N VAL A 134 1.40 -7.78 8.27
CA VAL A 134 0.03 -7.61 8.78
C VAL A 134 -0.20 -6.21 9.35
N GLY A 135 0.75 -5.68 10.11
CA GLY A 135 0.62 -4.37 10.75
C GLY A 135 0.52 -3.22 9.76
N LEU A 136 1.28 -3.25 8.66
CA LEU A 136 1.18 -2.23 7.61
C LEU A 136 -0.22 -2.21 6.96
N PRO A 137 -0.82 -3.33 6.52
CA PRO A 137 -2.22 -3.35 6.13
C PRO A 137 -3.19 -2.77 7.18
N VAL A 138 -2.99 -3.05 8.47
CA VAL A 138 -3.80 -2.44 9.54
C VAL A 138 -3.61 -0.93 9.58
N GLY A 139 -2.37 -0.43 9.43
CA GLY A 139 -2.08 1.00 9.30
C GLY A 139 -2.77 1.63 8.08
N VAL A 140 -2.77 0.95 6.94
CA VAL A 140 -3.50 1.41 5.73
C VAL A 140 -5.01 1.46 6.00
N ALA A 141 -5.58 0.46 6.67
CA ALA A 141 -6.98 0.52 7.08
C ALA A 141 -7.24 1.71 8.01
N ALA A 142 -6.34 1.98 8.98
CA ALA A 142 -6.46 3.12 9.89
C ALA A 142 -6.42 4.48 9.15
N TYR A 143 -5.64 4.60 8.07
CA TYR A 143 -5.70 5.78 7.19
C TYR A 143 -7.11 6.00 6.64
N PHE A 144 -7.77 4.96 6.11
CA PHE A 144 -9.12 5.07 5.58
C PHE A 144 -10.15 5.34 6.69
N TRP A 145 -9.96 4.77 7.88
CA TRP A 145 -10.80 5.09 9.04
C TRP A 145 -10.65 6.56 9.44
N ALA A 146 -9.42 7.06 9.51
CA ALA A 146 -9.16 8.48 9.81
C ALA A 146 -9.80 9.39 8.75
N ASN A 147 -9.71 9.04 7.48
CA ASN A 147 -10.36 9.78 6.39
C ASN A 147 -11.88 9.88 6.56
N ARG A 148 -12.53 8.92 7.19
CA ARG A 148 -13.98 8.94 7.44
C ARG A 148 -14.38 9.59 8.76
N LEU A 149 -13.56 9.46 9.78
CA LEU A 149 -13.91 9.88 11.14
C LEU A 149 -13.38 11.26 11.53
N LEU A 150 -12.30 11.73 10.90
CA LEU A 150 -11.78 13.08 11.19
C LEU A 150 -12.70 14.16 10.64
N PRO A 151 -12.94 15.24 11.41
CA PRO A 151 -13.75 16.37 10.97
C PRO A 151 -13.22 16.97 9.66
N VAL A 152 -14.11 17.35 8.76
CA VAL A 152 -13.75 17.93 7.44
C VAL A 152 -12.99 19.23 7.60
N GLU A 153 -13.34 20.01 8.61
CA GLU A 153 -12.77 21.34 8.88
C GLU A 153 -11.47 21.29 9.71
N MET A 154 -10.98 20.09 10.02
CA MET A 154 -9.76 19.93 10.82
C MET A 154 -8.54 20.49 10.08
N ALA A 155 -7.79 21.37 10.73
CA ALA A 155 -6.52 21.87 10.21
C ALA A 155 -5.54 20.71 9.99
N GLU A 156 -4.81 20.75 8.88
CA GLU A 156 -3.82 19.72 8.51
C GLU A 156 -4.41 18.30 8.44
N ARG A 157 -5.69 18.16 8.12
CA ARG A 157 -6.40 16.88 8.08
C ARG A 157 -5.68 15.81 7.29
N ALA A 158 -5.16 16.15 6.10
CA ALA A 158 -4.43 15.20 5.25
C ALA A 158 -3.16 14.66 5.93
N ASN A 159 -2.47 15.50 6.69
CA ASN A 159 -1.29 15.09 7.47
C ASN A 159 -1.70 14.16 8.62
N TRP A 160 -2.81 14.45 9.30
CA TRP A 160 -3.32 13.57 10.35
C TRP A 160 -3.78 12.22 9.83
N GLU A 161 -4.44 12.15 8.67
CA GLU A 161 -4.79 10.89 8.01
C GLU A 161 -3.55 10.02 7.77
N ALA A 162 -2.47 10.62 7.26
CA ALA A 162 -1.20 9.93 7.07
C ALA A 162 -0.53 9.55 8.39
N ASN A 163 -0.58 10.42 9.40
CA ASN A 163 -0.03 10.14 10.72
C ASN A 163 -0.71 8.95 11.39
N PHE A 164 -2.02 8.77 11.24
CA PHE A 164 -2.73 7.60 11.76
C PHE A 164 -2.20 6.30 11.17
N LEU A 165 -1.87 6.27 9.87
CA LEU A 165 -1.22 5.10 9.27
C LEU A 165 0.07 4.75 9.99
N PHE A 166 0.98 5.72 10.15
CA PHE A 166 2.29 5.47 10.75
C PHE A 166 2.20 5.16 12.24
N LEU A 167 1.31 5.82 12.98
CA LEU A 167 1.08 5.56 14.40
C LEU A 167 0.61 4.12 14.63
N ILE A 168 -0.46 3.71 13.94
CA ILE A 168 -1.01 2.36 14.07
C ILE A 168 -0.02 1.29 13.58
N TRP A 169 0.74 1.57 12.52
CA TRP A 169 1.80 0.67 12.09
C TRP A 169 2.92 0.55 13.14
N GLY A 170 3.33 1.66 13.74
CA GLY A 170 4.30 1.69 14.85
C GLY A 170 3.79 0.92 16.07
N GLU A 171 2.51 1.11 16.45
CA GLU A 171 1.87 0.35 17.52
C GLU A 171 1.83 -1.16 17.24
N ALA A 172 1.54 -1.54 15.99
CA ALA A 172 1.58 -2.95 15.58
C ALA A 172 2.98 -3.57 15.74
N LEU A 173 4.06 -2.79 15.46
CA LEU A 173 5.43 -3.22 15.71
C LEU A 173 5.71 -3.40 17.19
N LEU A 174 5.36 -2.42 18.02
CA LEU A 174 5.53 -2.50 19.46
C LEU A 174 4.73 -3.67 20.06
N TYR A 175 3.48 -3.80 19.64
CA TYR A 175 2.63 -4.91 20.04
C TYR A 175 3.26 -6.26 19.68
N ALA A 176 3.70 -6.44 18.44
CA ALA A 176 4.36 -7.67 17.99
C ALA A 176 5.67 -7.93 18.73
N PHE A 177 6.40 -6.89 19.14
CA PHE A 177 7.66 -7.02 19.87
C PHE A 177 7.46 -7.50 21.31
N PHE A 178 6.44 -7.01 22.03
CA PHE A 178 6.18 -7.37 23.43
C PHE A 178 5.24 -8.56 23.61
N ARG A 179 4.45 -8.88 22.60
CA ARG A 179 3.49 -9.99 22.61
C ARG A 179 4.13 -11.29 22.14
N ASP A 180 3.66 -12.45 22.63
CA ASP A 180 4.07 -13.74 22.02
C ASP A 180 3.80 -13.71 20.49
N ILE A 181 4.83 -14.06 19.73
CA ILE A 181 4.79 -13.84 18.28
C ILE A 181 3.68 -14.63 17.57
N ARG A 182 3.37 -15.83 18.07
CA ARG A 182 2.29 -16.65 17.49
C ARG A 182 0.93 -16.02 17.74
N ARG A 183 0.75 -15.45 18.93
CA ARG A 183 -0.47 -14.73 19.30
C ARG A 183 -0.55 -13.42 18.52
N ALA A 184 0.51 -12.66 18.44
CA ALA A 184 0.57 -11.41 17.67
C ALA A 184 0.15 -11.61 16.22
N TRP A 185 0.60 -12.68 15.54
CA TRP A 185 0.15 -13.01 14.19
C TRP A 185 -1.37 -13.16 14.09
N VAL A 186 -1.98 -13.98 14.98
CA VAL A 186 -3.42 -14.26 14.93
C VAL A 186 -4.25 -13.05 15.31
N GLU A 187 -3.83 -12.32 16.34
CA GLU A 187 -4.55 -11.15 16.86
C GLU A 187 -4.52 -10.00 15.85
N LEU A 188 -3.37 -9.70 15.23
CA LEU A 188 -3.27 -8.66 14.20
C LEU A 188 -3.98 -9.06 12.89
N LEU A 189 -3.99 -10.34 12.51
CA LEU A 189 -4.78 -10.82 11.37
C LEU A 189 -6.30 -10.63 11.62
N TRP A 190 -6.79 -10.88 12.83
CA TRP A 190 -8.17 -10.60 13.19
C TRP A 190 -8.47 -9.10 13.24
N LEU A 191 -7.52 -8.31 13.73
CA LEU A 191 -7.63 -6.85 13.70
C LEU A 191 -7.73 -6.33 12.25
N ALA A 192 -6.87 -6.83 11.36
CA ALA A 192 -6.95 -6.50 9.93
C ALA A 192 -8.28 -6.92 9.32
N CYS A 193 -8.76 -8.15 9.62
CA CYS A 193 -10.08 -8.61 9.19
C CYS A 193 -11.19 -7.64 9.61
N ALA A 194 -11.24 -7.27 10.89
CA ALA A 194 -12.23 -6.35 11.42
C ALA A 194 -12.09 -4.95 10.80
N ALA A 195 -10.88 -4.40 10.74
CA ALA A 195 -10.62 -3.06 10.24
C ALA A 195 -11.06 -2.90 8.78
N PHE A 196 -10.76 -3.86 7.92
CA PHE A 196 -11.16 -3.82 6.52
C PHE A 196 -12.65 -4.14 6.32
N THR A 197 -13.21 -5.14 7.01
CA THR A 197 -14.61 -5.53 6.83
C THR A 197 -15.58 -4.46 7.33
N LEU A 198 -15.23 -3.73 8.40
CA LEU A 198 -16.06 -2.68 8.95
C LEU A 198 -15.97 -1.35 8.19
N LEU A 199 -14.99 -1.17 7.33
CA LEU A 199 -14.80 0.08 6.58
C LEU A 199 -16.02 0.44 5.69
N PRO A 200 -16.61 -0.49 4.91
CA PRO A 200 -17.84 -0.21 4.16
C PRO A 200 -19.04 0.14 5.07
N VAL A 201 -19.07 -0.39 6.29
CA VAL A 201 -20.09 0.00 7.28
C VAL A 201 -19.89 1.45 7.72
N VAL A 202 -18.64 1.85 8.00
CA VAL A 202 -18.31 3.26 8.31
C VAL A 202 -18.64 4.16 7.14
N ASN A 203 -18.36 3.75 5.89
CA ASN A 203 -18.78 4.48 4.70
C ASN A 203 -20.30 4.69 4.68
N ALA A 204 -21.09 3.65 4.96
CA ALA A 204 -22.53 3.73 4.97
C ALA A 204 -23.08 4.67 6.07
N LEU A 205 -22.36 4.83 7.17
CA LEU A 205 -22.75 5.70 8.28
C LEU A 205 -22.29 7.17 8.11
N THR A 206 -21.27 7.41 7.29
CA THR A 206 -20.59 8.72 7.19
C THR A 206 -20.74 9.39 5.83
N THR A 207 -21.22 8.68 4.80
CA THR A 207 -21.33 9.23 3.44
C THR A 207 -22.58 8.73 2.72
N ASP A 208 -23.07 9.52 1.76
CA ASP A 208 -24.14 9.11 0.83
C ASP A 208 -23.65 8.17 -0.28
N LYS A 209 -22.33 7.92 -0.37
CA LYS A 209 -21.65 7.15 -1.41
C LYS A 209 -21.23 5.76 -0.92
N HIS A 210 -22.15 5.06 -0.29
CA HIS A 210 -21.90 3.70 0.22
C HIS A 210 -22.34 2.62 -0.79
N LEU A 211 -21.96 1.38 -0.56
CA LEU A 211 -22.16 0.24 -1.47
C LEU A 211 -23.63 0.07 -1.90
N GLY A 212 -24.59 0.33 -1.02
CA GLY A 212 -26.03 0.22 -1.32
C GLY A 212 -26.53 1.27 -2.33
N VAL A 213 -25.78 2.35 -2.57
CA VAL A 213 -26.10 3.38 -3.56
C VAL A 213 -25.20 3.24 -4.79
N THR A 214 -23.89 3.06 -4.58
CA THR A 214 -22.90 3.05 -5.66
C THR A 214 -23.02 1.81 -6.56
N LEU A 215 -23.36 0.64 -5.99
CA LEU A 215 -23.51 -0.59 -6.77
C LEU A 215 -24.73 -0.55 -7.73
N PRO A 216 -25.96 -0.17 -7.27
CA PRO A 216 -27.09 -0.01 -8.20
C PRO A 216 -26.92 1.11 -9.22
N ALA A 217 -26.18 2.18 -8.86
CA ALA A 217 -25.89 3.30 -9.76
C ALA A 217 -24.80 2.99 -10.80
N GLY A 218 -24.14 1.83 -10.73
CA GLY A 218 -23.06 1.46 -11.63
C GLY A 218 -21.76 2.25 -11.41
N ASP A 219 -21.61 2.90 -10.25
CA ASP A 219 -20.36 3.59 -9.88
C ASP A 219 -19.33 2.57 -9.40
N TRP A 220 -18.72 1.89 -10.37
CA TRP A 220 -17.76 0.82 -10.10
C TRP A 220 -16.48 1.28 -9.42
N ALA A 221 -16.14 2.56 -9.47
CA ALA A 221 -14.97 3.09 -8.79
C ALA A 221 -15.17 3.05 -7.26
N LEU A 222 -16.28 3.58 -6.78
CA LEU A 222 -16.60 3.60 -5.35
C LEU A 222 -17.09 2.24 -4.85
N ALA A 223 -17.96 1.56 -5.60
CA ALA A 223 -18.39 0.19 -5.26
C ALA A 223 -17.21 -0.78 -5.21
N GLY A 224 -16.28 -0.67 -6.17
CA GLY A 224 -15.06 -1.48 -6.21
C GLY A 224 -14.15 -1.27 -5.00
N PHE A 225 -14.08 -0.05 -4.47
CA PHE A 225 -13.36 0.23 -3.23
C PHE A 225 -13.97 -0.58 -2.06
N ASP A 226 -15.26 -0.45 -1.81
CA ASP A 226 -15.93 -1.15 -0.72
C ASP A 226 -15.85 -2.69 -0.86
N LEU A 227 -16.03 -3.21 -2.08
CA LEU A 227 -15.88 -4.63 -2.37
C LEU A 227 -14.44 -5.12 -2.13
N THR A 228 -13.45 -4.30 -2.46
CA THR A 228 -12.03 -4.62 -2.20
C THR A 228 -11.76 -4.68 -0.70
N MET A 229 -12.30 -3.74 0.08
CA MET A 229 -12.17 -3.75 1.54
C MET A 229 -12.80 -5.01 2.14
N LEU A 230 -14.00 -5.40 1.72
CA LEU A 230 -14.63 -6.66 2.14
C LEU A 230 -13.79 -7.88 1.76
N GLY A 231 -13.29 -7.91 0.52
CA GLY A 231 -12.43 -8.99 0.03
C GLY A 231 -11.15 -9.15 0.84
N LEU A 232 -10.46 -8.04 1.15
CA LEU A 232 -9.27 -8.02 2.01
C LEU A 232 -9.60 -8.49 3.42
N GLY A 233 -10.71 -8.02 4.01
CA GLY A 233 -11.16 -8.47 5.32
C GLY A 233 -11.38 -9.98 5.38
N LEU A 234 -12.03 -10.55 4.36
CA LEU A 234 -12.24 -12.00 4.26
C LEU A 234 -10.92 -12.77 4.10
N ILE A 235 -9.99 -12.25 3.30
CA ILE A 235 -8.65 -12.85 3.13
C ILE A 235 -7.90 -12.87 4.47
N PHE A 236 -7.87 -11.77 5.21
CA PHE A 236 -7.22 -11.71 6.52
C PHE A 236 -7.90 -12.64 7.55
N GLY A 237 -9.23 -12.69 7.54
CA GLY A 237 -9.97 -13.64 8.38
C GLY A 237 -9.66 -15.10 8.06
N TYR A 238 -9.62 -15.46 6.78
CA TYR A 238 -9.21 -16.80 6.34
C TYR A 238 -7.77 -17.12 6.79
N MET A 239 -6.84 -16.17 6.63
CA MET A 239 -5.45 -16.31 7.07
C MET A 239 -5.37 -16.51 8.59
N ALA A 240 -6.12 -15.74 9.38
CA ALA A 240 -6.18 -15.87 10.84
C ALA A 240 -6.61 -17.27 11.27
N VAL A 241 -7.71 -17.79 10.69
CA VAL A 241 -8.21 -19.13 10.96
C VAL A 241 -7.20 -20.20 10.57
N LYS A 242 -6.62 -20.09 9.38
CA LYS A 242 -5.64 -21.05 8.86
C LYS A 242 -4.39 -21.11 9.74
N VAL A 243 -3.81 -19.96 10.08
CA VAL A 243 -2.63 -19.85 10.94
C VAL A 243 -2.90 -20.45 12.32
N LYS A 244 -4.02 -20.08 12.94
CA LYS A 244 -4.44 -20.64 14.24
C LYS A 244 -4.56 -22.16 14.20
N ARG A 245 -5.23 -22.71 13.18
CA ARG A 245 -5.42 -24.17 13.01
C ARG A 245 -4.09 -24.91 12.85
N VAL A 246 -3.15 -24.37 12.05
CA VAL A 246 -1.83 -25.00 11.86
C VAL A 246 -1.04 -25.03 13.15
N TRP A 247 -1.11 -24.00 13.96
CA TRP A 247 -0.37 -23.97 15.24
C TRP A 247 -0.99 -24.85 16.29
N LEU A 248 -2.31 -24.95 16.36
CA LEU A 248 -3.00 -25.89 17.27
C LEU A 248 -2.66 -27.34 16.92
N LYS A 249 -2.66 -27.70 15.63
CA LYS A 249 -2.25 -29.05 15.20
C LYS A 249 -0.80 -29.36 15.59
N LYS A 250 0.13 -28.43 15.39
CA LYS A 250 1.53 -28.63 15.79
C LYS A 250 1.70 -28.77 17.31
N ALA A 251 0.98 -27.98 18.08
CA ALA A 251 0.99 -28.09 19.55
C ALA A 251 0.48 -29.44 20.02
N ALA A 252 -0.63 -29.93 19.46
CA ALA A 252 -1.18 -31.25 19.77
C ALA A 252 -0.19 -32.39 19.44
N GLN A 253 0.45 -32.35 18.27
CA GLN A 253 1.46 -33.33 17.88
C GLN A 253 2.68 -33.32 18.81
N GLN A 254 3.13 -32.16 19.28
CA GLN A 254 4.24 -32.05 20.23
C GLN A 254 3.86 -32.62 21.62
N THR A 255 2.62 -32.44 22.05
CA THR A 255 2.11 -32.99 23.30
C THR A 255 2.02 -34.51 23.24
N GLN A 256 1.53 -35.07 22.12
CA GLN A 256 1.49 -36.52 21.89
C GLN A 256 2.88 -37.14 21.85
N ALA A 257 3.83 -36.52 21.15
CA ALA A 257 5.22 -37.00 21.08
C ALA A 257 5.94 -36.97 22.44
N ARG A 258 5.52 -36.08 23.35
CA ARG A 258 6.12 -35.93 24.68
C ARG A 258 5.50 -36.88 25.73
N ASN A 259 4.34 -37.42 25.49
CA ASN A 259 3.60 -38.30 26.40
C ASN A 259 3.03 -39.52 25.65
N PRO A 260 3.85 -40.49 25.23
CA PRO A 260 3.39 -41.67 24.48
C PRO A 260 2.49 -42.62 25.31
N SER A 261 2.64 -42.58 26.63
CA SER A 261 1.88 -43.47 27.57
C SER A 261 0.37 -43.19 27.66
N VAL A 262 -0.11 -42.07 27.13
CA VAL A 262 -1.58 -41.77 27.15
C VAL A 262 -2.33 -42.59 26.09
N LEU A 263 -1.67 -43.09 25.06
CA LEU A 263 -2.29 -43.91 24.00
C LEU A 263 -2.44 -45.39 24.41
N GLU A 264 -1.61 -45.91 25.31
CA GLU A 264 -1.74 -47.29 25.79
C GLU A 264 -2.93 -47.48 26.74
N GLN A 265 -3.33 -46.41 27.46
CA GLN A 265 -4.46 -46.47 28.41
C GLN A 265 -5.87 -46.35 27.78
N VAL A 266 -5.96 -46.02 26.49
CA VAL A 266 -7.28 -45.88 25.79
C VAL A 266 -7.58 -47.13 24.93
N THR A 267 -6.61 -48.03 24.79
CA THR A 267 -6.76 -49.29 24.01
C THR A 267 -6.87 -50.56 24.89
N GLU A 268 -6.84 -50.43 26.20
CA GLU A 268 -7.29 -51.45 27.16
C GLU A 268 -8.73 -51.12 27.65
#